data_1a40cefc5a66cdca940c849ebfa6c443
#
_entry.id   1a40cefc5a66cdca940c849ebfa6c443
#
_cell.length_a   1.000
_cell.length_b   1.000
_cell.length_c   1.000
_cell.angle_alpha   90.00
_cell.angle_beta   90.00
_cell.angle_gamma   90.00
#
_symmetry.space_group_name_H-M   'P 1'
#
loop_
_entity.id
_entity.type
_entity.pdbx_description
1 polymer ?
#
loop_
_entity_poly.entity_id
_entity_poly.type
_entity_poly.pdbx_seq_one_letter_code
_entity_poly.pdbx_strand_id
1 'polypeptide(L)'
;MEKLQGFTDHVMLYVKTLVKWLLSAALIGTVGGAVGSLFHLGVEYATELRTEVPALLYALPLAGVLIVALYRFLRTQGVGTNAVLDAVHQGRELPILLIPAIFLATLLTHLAGGSAGREGAALQIGGDLGEHFGKMLRMDDKDCRLATLCGMSALFSALFGTPLAAVFFALEVVSIGVRYYSGLSPCITSSLVAYAVSLRFGIEPMRFAVAAPETGALTLARAAVLALGCALVSILFCEMLHRTEHLTERLVKNDYLRAFLGGCLVIALTLLAGCRDYNGAGGHVIAAALGGTAKPEAFLLKIVFTAVTLGCGFKGGEIVPTLFVGSTFGCAAGALLGLPAGFAAALGITGLFCGMTNCPITSLLISVELFGADGLLCYAVVCAVSYVCSGYRGLYSSQTILYSKLRAEFINVHTK
;
A
#
# COMPACT_ATOMS: atom_id res chain seq x y z
N MET A 1 53.60 -2.15 1.36
CA MET A 1 52.85 -3.21 2.07
C MET A 1 51.62 -2.64 2.81
N GLU A 2 51.73 -1.54 3.57
CA GLU A 2 50.61 -0.93 4.31
C GLU A 2 49.43 -0.51 3.42
N LYS A 3 49.67 0.08 2.24
CA LYS A 3 48.56 0.43 1.29
C LYS A 3 47.83 -0.78 0.72
N LEU A 4 48.53 -1.91 0.55
CA LEU A 4 47.94 -3.16 0.08
C LEU A 4 47.10 -3.82 1.19
N GLN A 5 47.62 -3.78 2.43
CA GLN A 5 46.94 -4.28 3.62
C GLN A 5 45.67 -3.48 3.90
N GLY A 6 45.72 -2.14 3.83
CA GLY A 6 44.53 -1.29 3.97
C GLY A 6 43.47 -1.54 2.87
N PHE A 7 43.90 -1.83 1.63
CA PHE A 7 42.97 -2.17 0.56
C PHE A 7 42.28 -3.53 0.79
N THR A 8 43.04 -4.55 1.20
CA THR A 8 42.47 -5.88 1.52
C THR A 8 41.51 -5.83 2.67
N ASP A 9 41.82 -5.05 3.73
CA ASP A 9 40.92 -4.88 4.88
C ASP A 9 39.58 -4.19 4.52
N HIS A 10 39.63 -3.17 3.65
CA HIS A 10 38.44 -2.54 3.12
C HIS A 10 37.59 -3.50 2.29
N VAL A 11 38.19 -4.23 1.35
CA VAL A 11 37.46 -5.22 0.53
C VAL A 11 36.83 -6.29 1.43
N MET A 12 37.58 -6.78 2.42
CA MET A 12 37.07 -7.78 3.36
C MET A 12 35.86 -7.26 4.16
N LEU A 13 35.89 -5.98 4.58
CA LEU A 13 34.77 -5.34 5.29
C LEU A 13 33.52 -5.28 4.39
N TYR A 14 33.64 -4.84 3.15
CA TYR A 14 32.51 -4.80 2.20
C TYR A 14 31.92 -6.19 1.92
N VAL A 15 32.79 -7.19 1.71
CA VAL A 15 32.34 -8.58 1.47
C VAL A 15 31.62 -9.14 2.71
N LYS A 16 32.16 -8.95 3.91
CA LYS A 16 31.50 -9.37 5.16
C LYS A 16 30.15 -8.71 5.36
N THR A 17 30.04 -7.40 5.11
CA THR A 17 28.79 -6.66 5.22
C THR A 17 27.78 -7.12 4.20
N LEU A 18 28.19 -7.33 2.94
CA LEU A 18 27.33 -7.85 1.89
C LEU A 18 26.79 -9.24 2.24
N VAL A 19 27.67 -10.18 2.65
CA VAL A 19 27.25 -11.54 3.02
C VAL A 19 26.30 -11.51 4.23
N LYS A 20 26.61 -10.71 5.26
CA LYS A 20 25.71 -10.50 6.40
C LYS A 20 24.31 -10.13 5.93
N TRP A 21 24.21 -9.10 5.07
CA TRP A 21 22.92 -8.61 4.60
C TRP A 21 22.21 -9.57 3.64
N LEU A 22 22.92 -10.27 2.77
CA LEU A 22 22.32 -11.29 1.89
C LEU A 22 21.67 -12.41 2.72
N LEU A 23 22.37 -12.91 3.75
CA LEU A 23 21.84 -13.97 4.61
C LEU A 23 20.67 -13.50 5.48
N SER A 24 20.83 -12.35 6.14
CA SER A 24 19.78 -11.79 7.00
C SER A 24 18.53 -11.42 6.22
N ALA A 25 18.68 -10.78 5.04
CA ALA A 25 17.58 -10.40 4.18
C ALA A 25 16.90 -11.63 3.55
N ALA A 26 17.65 -12.67 3.20
CA ALA A 26 17.06 -13.93 2.73
C ALA A 26 16.22 -14.61 3.81
N LEU A 27 16.67 -14.59 5.07
CA LEU A 27 15.91 -15.12 6.20
C LEU A 27 14.62 -14.32 6.41
N ILE A 28 14.72 -12.97 6.47
CA ILE A 28 13.55 -12.07 6.59
C ILE A 28 12.60 -12.29 5.40
N GLY A 29 13.13 -12.40 4.17
CA GLY A 29 12.36 -12.66 2.96
C GLY A 29 11.64 -14.01 2.99
N THR A 30 12.29 -15.06 3.51
CA THR A 30 11.68 -16.39 3.62
C THR A 30 10.50 -16.38 4.59
N VAL A 31 10.70 -15.85 5.79
CA VAL A 31 9.63 -15.80 6.81
C VAL A 31 8.56 -14.78 6.40
N GLY A 32 8.97 -13.60 5.92
CA GLY A 32 8.04 -12.58 5.41
C GLY A 32 7.22 -13.09 4.23
N GLY A 33 7.84 -13.83 3.30
CA GLY A 33 7.16 -14.49 2.19
C GLY A 33 6.13 -15.51 2.65
N ALA A 34 6.48 -16.36 3.64
CA ALA A 34 5.54 -17.34 4.19
C ALA A 34 4.37 -16.67 4.93
N VAL A 35 4.66 -15.71 5.82
CA VAL A 35 3.61 -14.97 6.56
C VAL A 35 2.73 -14.16 5.60
N GLY A 36 3.33 -13.50 4.60
CA GLY A 36 2.61 -12.76 3.56
C GLY A 36 1.71 -13.68 2.73
N SER A 37 2.20 -14.86 2.37
CA SER A 37 1.41 -15.85 1.63
C SER A 37 0.23 -16.38 2.43
N LEU A 38 0.44 -16.71 3.71
CA LEU A 38 -0.66 -17.13 4.60
C LEU A 38 -1.69 -16.01 4.77
N PHE A 39 -1.23 -14.77 4.88
CA PHE A 39 -2.11 -13.62 4.97
C PHE A 39 -2.91 -13.40 3.69
N HIS A 40 -2.28 -13.55 2.53
CA HIS A 40 -2.94 -13.49 1.22
C HIS A 40 -4.06 -14.53 1.13
N LEU A 41 -3.72 -15.80 1.34
CA LEU A 41 -4.69 -16.91 1.27
C LEU A 41 -5.81 -16.75 2.29
N GLY A 42 -5.49 -16.27 3.51
CA GLY A 42 -6.51 -16.02 4.52
C GLY A 42 -7.51 -14.93 4.12
N VAL A 43 -7.03 -13.81 3.53
CA VAL A 43 -7.91 -12.73 3.05
C VAL A 43 -8.72 -13.17 1.82
N GLU A 44 -8.13 -13.97 0.94
CA GLU A 44 -8.81 -14.54 -0.23
C GLU A 44 -9.94 -15.47 0.22
N TYR A 45 -9.65 -16.43 1.09
CA TYR A 45 -10.66 -17.32 1.68
C TYR A 45 -11.78 -16.56 2.39
N ALA A 46 -11.45 -15.53 3.20
CA ALA A 46 -12.45 -14.68 3.85
C ALA A 46 -13.34 -13.95 2.83
N THR A 47 -12.77 -13.53 1.69
CA THR A 47 -13.49 -12.86 0.62
C THR A 47 -14.40 -13.81 -0.14
N GLU A 48 -13.93 -15.03 -0.44
CA GLU A 48 -14.72 -16.08 -1.10
C GLU A 48 -15.90 -16.48 -0.21
N LEU A 49 -15.65 -16.79 1.07
CA LEU A 49 -16.70 -17.15 2.04
C LEU A 49 -17.78 -16.06 2.14
N ARG A 50 -17.40 -14.79 2.14
CA ARG A 50 -18.35 -13.67 2.12
C ARG A 50 -19.18 -13.67 0.83
N THR A 51 -18.59 -14.05 -0.29
CA THR A 51 -19.29 -14.07 -1.60
C THR A 51 -20.30 -15.20 -1.64
N GLU A 52 -19.94 -16.36 -1.09
CA GLU A 52 -20.81 -17.53 -0.98
C GLU A 52 -21.93 -17.32 0.06
N VAL A 53 -21.62 -16.61 1.16
CA VAL A 53 -22.57 -16.34 2.25
C VAL A 53 -22.84 -14.85 2.37
N PRO A 54 -23.74 -14.29 1.53
CA PRO A 54 -24.03 -12.85 1.51
C PRO A 54 -24.53 -12.27 2.84
N ALA A 55 -25.05 -13.09 3.73
CA ALA A 55 -25.51 -12.68 5.06
C ALA A 55 -24.38 -12.20 5.99
N LEU A 56 -23.10 -12.57 5.70
CA LEU A 56 -21.94 -12.13 6.48
C LEU A 56 -21.77 -10.60 6.49
N LEU A 57 -22.31 -9.89 5.49
CA LEU A 57 -22.32 -8.43 5.50
C LEU A 57 -23.00 -7.86 6.76
N TYR A 58 -24.08 -8.49 7.22
CA TYR A 58 -24.80 -8.03 8.42
C TYR A 58 -24.04 -8.28 9.73
N ALA A 59 -22.98 -9.08 9.69
CA ALA A 59 -22.07 -9.25 10.82
C ALA A 59 -21.02 -8.13 10.95
N LEU A 60 -20.97 -7.18 10.02
CA LEU A 60 -19.95 -6.11 10.00
C LEU A 60 -19.92 -5.30 11.31
N PRO A 61 -21.05 -4.88 11.94
CA PRO A 61 -21.01 -4.17 13.21
C PRO A 61 -20.37 -5.01 14.33
N LEU A 62 -20.66 -6.32 14.38
CA LEU A 62 -20.07 -7.23 15.34
C LEU A 62 -18.57 -7.44 15.08
N ALA A 63 -18.17 -7.59 13.82
CA ALA A 63 -16.77 -7.67 13.43
C ALA A 63 -15.99 -6.44 13.88
N GLY A 64 -16.54 -5.23 13.75
CA GLY A 64 -15.92 -4.00 14.24
C GLY A 64 -15.70 -4.03 15.75
N VAL A 65 -16.70 -4.46 16.54
CA VAL A 65 -16.58 -4.62 17.99
C VAL A 65 -15.48 -5.64 18.34
N LEU A 66 -15.42 -6.77 17.65
CA LEU A 66 -14.39 -7.80 17.85
C LEU A 66 -12.99 -7.30 17.50
N ILE A 67 -12.83 -6.51 16.45
CA ILE A 67 -11.56 -5.88 16.08
C ILE A 67 -11.06 -4.96 17.21
N VAL A 68 -11.92 -4.10 17.75
CA VAL A 68 -11.57 -3.23 18.89
C VAL A 68 -11.20 -4.05 20.12
N ALA A 69 -11.97 -5.11 20.42
CA ALA A 69 -11.68 -6.01 21.54
C ALA A 69 -10.32 -6.71 21.38
N LEU A 70 -10.01 -7.20 20.18
CA LEU A 70 -8.74 -7.84 19.82
C LEU A 70 -7.54 -6.90 20.06
N TYR A 71 -7.62 -5.66 19.54
CA TYR A 71 -6.57 -4.66 19.71
C TYR A 71 -6.36 -4.27 21.18
N ARG A 72 -7.44 -4.21 21.97
CA ARG A 72 -7.35 -3.97 23.42
C ARG A 72 -6.73 -5.17 24.17
N PHE A 73 -7.15 -6.36 23.82
CA PHE A 73 -6.63 -7.58 24.44
C PHE A 73 -5.12 -7.75 24.18
N LEU A 74 -4.68 -7.49 22.95
CA LEU A 74 -3.28 -7.59 22.54
C LEU A 74 -2.47 -6.32 22.86
N ARG A 75 -3.08 -5.28 23.45
CA ARG A 75 -2.43 -4.01 23.83
C ARG A 75 -1.72 -3.30 22.66
N THR A 76 -2.34 -3.34 21.48
CA THR A 76 -1.81 -2.74 20.24
C THR A 76 -2.62 -1.52 19.78
N GLN A 77 -3.41 -0.90 20.68
CA GLN A 77 -4.23 0.27 20.34
C GLN A 77 -3.36 1.42 19.86
N GLY A 78 -3.85 2.13 18.83
CA GLY A 78 -3.15 3.30 18.25
C GLY A 78 -1.91 2.95 17.42
N VAL A 79 -1.58 1.66 17.27
CA VAL A 79 -0.49 1.24 16.40
C VAL A 79 -1.05 0.96 14.99
N GLY A 80 -0.49 1.64 14.00
CA GLY A 80 -0.87 1.54 12.59
C GLY A 80 0.33 1.73 11.68
N THR A 81 0.11 1.93 10.38
CA THR A 81 1.19 2.10 9.40
C THR A 81 2.12 3.27 9.75
N ASN A 82 1.59 4.37 10.28
CA ASN A 82 2.40 5.51 10.74
C ASN A 82 3.42 5.09 11.82
N ALA A 83 3.04 4.22 12.76
CA ALA A 83 3.96 3.75 13.80
C ALA A 83 5.13 2.93 13.22
N VAL A 84 4.90 2.19 12.13
CA VAL A 84 5.99 1.47 11.42
C VAL A 84 6.93 2.44 10.72
N LEU A 85 6.40 3.51 10.11
CA LEU A 85 7.25 4.55 9.52
C LEU A 85 8.06 5.29 10.59
N ASP A 86 7.47 5.57 11.74
CA ASP A 86 8.16 6.16 12.91
C ASP A 86 9.25 5.22 13.45
N ALA A 87 9.05 3.90 13.43
CA ALA A 87 10.07 2.94 13.82
C ALA A 87 11.31 3.04 12.92
N VAL A 88 11.13 3.23 11.62
CA VAL A 88 12.26 3.45 10.70
C VAL A 88 12.93 4.81 10.94
N HIS A 89 12.17 5.89 11.20
CA HIS A 89 12.72 7.22 11.41
C HIS A 89 13.43 7.37 12.74
N GLN A 90 12.77 6.95 13.82
CA GLN A 90 13.12 7.29 15.20
C GLN A 90 13.64 6.09 15.99
N GLY A 91 13.57 4.86 15.41
CA GLY A 91 13.92 3.64 16.14
C GLY A 91 12.87 3.28 17.21
N ARG A 92 11.60 3.69 17.01
CA ARG A 92 10.52 3.33 17.93
C ARG A 92 10.25 1.85 17.87
N GLU A 93 10.12 1.21 19.04
CA GLU A 93 9.82 -0.21 19.12
C GLU A 93 8.38 -0.53 18.73
N LEU A 94 8.22 -1.60 17.94
CA LEU A 94 6.92 -2.13 17.58
C LEU A 94 6.55 -3.31 18.48
N PRO A 95 5.28 -3.45 18.89
CA PRO A 95 4.86 -4.58 19.71
C PRO A 95 4.63 -5.82 18.83
N ILE A 96 5.34 -6.92 19.06
CA ILE A 96 5.23 -8.17 18.26
C ILE A 96 3.78 -8.68 18.15
N LEU A 97 2.94 -8.37 19.12
CA LEU A 97 1.52 -8.72 19.11
C LEU A 97 0.71 -7.93 18.06
N LEU A 98 1.33 -6.93 17.41
CA LEU A 98 0.74 -6.24 16.28
C LEU A 98 0.53 -7.20 15.09
N ILE A 99 1.47 -8.12 14.86
CA ILE A 99 1.38 -9.09 13.75
C ILE A 99 0.07 -9.88 13.80
N PRO A 100 -0.25 -10.66 14.85
CA PRO A 100 -1.52 -11.36 14.92
C PRO A 100 -2.73 -10.41 15.04
N ALA A 101 -2.59 -9.24 15.66
CA ALA A 101 -3.69 -8.27 15.78
C ALA A 101 -4.16 -7.79 14.41
N ILE A 102 -3.25 -7.25 13.60
CA ILE A 102 -3.60 -6.71 12.27
C ILE A 102 -3.98 -7.82 11.28
N PHE A 103 -3.33 -8.99 11.38
CA PHE A 103 -3.66 -10.16 10.55
C PHE A 103 -5.13 -10.55 10.75
N LEU A 104 -5.54 -10.87 11.98
CA LEU A 104 -6.89 -11.30 12.30
C LEU A 104 -7.92 -10.18 12.07
N ALA A 105 -7.60 -8.94 12.44
CA ALA A 105 -8.50 -7.81 12.24
C ALA A 105 -8.78 -7.54 10.75
N THR A 106 -7.76 -7.67 9.90
CA THR A 106 -7.96 -7.50 8.45
C THR A 106 -8.79 -8.64 7.87
N LEU A 107 -8.58 -9.87 8.30
CA LEU A 107 -9.44 -11.00 7.93
C LEU A 107 -10.91 -10.74 8.30
N LEU A 108 -11.18 -10.30 9.55
CA LEU A 108 -12.52 -9.97 10.01
C LEU A 108 -13.17 -8.86 9.18
N THR A 109 -12.40 -7.82 8.84
CA THR A 109 -12.87 -6.72 7.97
C THR A 109 -13.28 -7.24 6.59
N HIS A 110 -12.46 -8.10 5.96
CA HIS A 110 -12.76 -8.65 4.64
C HIS A 110 -13.90 -9.66 4.67
N LEU A 111 -13.95 -10.51 5.69
CA LEU A 111 -15.00 -11.49 5.89
C LEU A 111 -16.38 -10.84 6.03
N ALA A 112 -16.46 -9.75 6.78
CA ALA A 112 -17.71 -9.03 7.01
C ALA A 112 -18.02 -7.96 5.95
N GLY A 113 -17.14 -7.73 4.95
CA GLY A 113 -17.40 -6.84 3.84
C GLY A 113 -17.07 -5.36 4.08
N GLY A 114 -16.19 -5.05 5.03
CA GLY A 114 -15.62 -3.70 5.15
C GLY A 114 -14.81 -3.31 3.92
N SER A 115 -14.89 -2.06 3.49
CA SER A 115 -14.19 -1.54 2.31
C SER A 115 -12.75 -1.21 2.63
N ALA A 116 -11.85 -2.15 2.41
CA ALA A 116 -10.43 -2.00 2.68
C ALA A 116 -9.60 -2.91 1.76
N GLY A 117 -8.32 -2.62 1.64
CA GLY A 117 -7.30 -3.51 1.09
C GLY A 117 -6.56 -4.29 2.18
N ARG A 118 -5.47 -4.93 1.81
CA ARG A 118 -4.63 -5.75 2.70
C ARG A 118 -3.18 -5.23 2.82
N GLU A 119 -2.79 -4.33 1.94
CA GLU A 119 -1.39 -3.94 1.75
C GLU A 119 -0.86 -3.04 2.86
N GLY A 120 -1.68 -2.13 3.40
CA GLY A 120 -1.33 -1.36 4.59
C GLY A 120 -1.09 -2.26 5.81
N ALA A 121 -1.91 -3.31 5.95
CA ALA A 121 -1.69 -4.35 6.96
C ALA A 121 -0.39 -5.12 6.70
N ALA A 122 -0.07 -5.43 5.43
CA ALA A 122 1.19 -6.08 5.08
C ALA A 122 2.42 -5.25 5.45
N LEU A 123 2.38 -3.93 5.23
CA LEU A 123 3.46 -3.04 5.66
C LEU A 123 3.68 -3.11 7.18
N GLN A 124 2.59 -3.16 7.95
CA GLN A 124 2.65 -3.26 9.40
C GLN A 124 3.22 -4.62 9.85
N ILE A 125 2.71 -5.72 9.30
CA ILE A 125 3.22 -7.08 9.59
C ILE A 125 4.69 -7.19 9.19
N GLY A 126 5.04 -6.72 7.99
CA GLY A 126 6.39 -6.80 7.46
C GLY A 126 7.38 -5.95 8.24
N GLY A 127 7.03 -4.73 8.55
CA GLY A 127 7.88 -3.83 9.33
C GLY A 127 8.15 -4.36 10.73
N ASP A 128 7.11 -4.81 11.43
CA ASP A 128 7.23 -5.40 12.77
C ASP A 128 8.06 -6.69 12.75
N LEU A 129 7.81 -7.57 11.78
CA LEU A 129 8.60 -8.79 11.58
C LEU A 129 10.08 -8.47 11.33
N GLY A 130 10.37 -7.52 10.44
CA GLY A 130 11.73 -7.12 10.12
C GLY A 130 12.48 -6.56 11.34
N GLU A 131 11.84 -5.70 12.13
CA GLU A 131 12.40 -5.15 13.37
C GLU A 131 12.73 -6.25 14.37
N HIS A 132 11.80 -7.18 14.60
CA HIS A 132 12.02 -8.27 15.55
C HIS A 132 13.11 -9.24 15.09
N PHE A 133 13.23 -9.52 13.79
CA PHE A 133 14.36 -10.27 13.26
C PHE A 133 15.69 -9.53 13.45
N GLY A 134 15.73 -8.21 13.25
CA GLY A 134 16.91 -7.39 13.55
C GLY A 134 17.35 -7.53 15.01
N LYS A 135 16.41 -7.41 15.94
CA LYS A 135 16.68 -7.61 17.38
C LYS A 135 17.13 -9.05 17.71
N MET A 136 16.48 -10.05 17.15
CA MET A 136 16.84 -11.47 17.34
C MET A 136 18.25 -11.77 16.85
N LEU A 137 18.66 -11.16 15.74
CA LEU A 137 20.00 -11.27 15.17
C LEU A 137 21.02 -10.33 15.86
N ARG A 138 20.62 -9.62 16.93
CA ARG A 138 21.44 -8.67 17.69
C ARG A 138 22.07 -7.58 16.81
N MET A 139 21.31 -7.08 15.86
CA MET A 139 21.70 -5.95 15.02
C MET A 139 21.67 -4.64 15.82
N ASP A 140 22.49 -3.67 15.42
CA ASP A 140 22.40 -2.33 15.97
C ASP A 140 21.14 -1.61 15.49
N ASP A 141 20.83 -0.43 16.07
CA ASP A 141 19.60 0.32 15.76
C ASP A 141 19.49 0.71 14.28
N LYS A 142 20.63 0.98 13.62
CA LYS A 142 20.64 1.34 12.19
C LYS A 142 20.34 0.12 11.33
N ASP A 143 20.91 -1.01 11.66
CA ASP A 143 20.67 -2.27 10.97
C ASP A 143 19.24 -2.79 11.24
N CYS A 144 18.68 -2.58 12.45
CA CYS A 144 17.27 -2.88 12.75
C CYS A 144 16.32 -2.08 11.86
N ARG A 145 16.60 -0.79 11.61
CA ARG A 145 15.80 0.02 10.67
C ARG A 145 15.85 -0.52 9.24
N LEU A 146 17.01 -0.96 8.79
CA LEU A 146 17.15 -1.61 7.48
C LEU A 146 16.42 -2.96 7.44
N ALA A 147 16.44 -3.74 8.52
CA ALA A 147 15.70 -4.98 8.65
C ALA A 147 14.17 -4.74 8.59
N THR A 148 13.69 -3.64 9.20
CA THR A 148 12.29 -3.18 9.07
C THR A 148 11.90 -2.95 7.59
N LEU A 149 12.74 -2.23 6.83
CA LEU A 149 12.53 -2.01 5.40
C LEU A 149 12.54 -3.33 4.60
N CYS A 150 13.43 -4.27 4.95
CA CYS A 150 13.46 -5.60 4.35
C CYS A 150 12.15 -6.36 4.57
N GLY A 151 11.60 -6.32 5.79
CA GLY A 151 10.32 -6.94 6.11
C GLY A 151 9.16 -6.29 5.35
N MET A 152 9.11 -4.95 5.29
CA MET A 152 8.10 -4.23 4.50
C MET A 152 8.15 -4.64 3.03
N SER A 153 9.34 -4.66 2.42
CA SER A 153 9.49 -5.04 1.02
C SER A 153 9.16 -6.52 0.76
N ALA A 154 9.49 -7.42 1.70
CA ALA A 154 9.17 -8.83 1.61
C ALA A 154 7.65 -9.10 1.56
N LEU A 155 6.90 -8.53 2.51
CA LEU A 155 5.46 -8.76 2.55
C LEU A 155 4.73 -8.10 1.39
N PHE A 156 5.12 -6.89 1.02
CA PHE A 156 4.54 -6.22 -0.15
C PHE A 156 4.75 -7.05 -1.43
N SER A 157 5.98 -7.56 -1.62
CA SER A 157 6.33 -8.42 -2.75
C SER A 157 5.52 -9.72 -2.77
N ALA A 158 5.37 -10.37 -1.63
CA ALA A 158 4.61 -11.62 -1.51
C ALA A 158 3.12 -11.44 -1.82
N LEU A 159 2.54 -10.26 -1.53
CA LEU A 159 1.12 -9.99 -1.77
C LEU A 159 0.79 -9.56 -3.19
N PHE A 160 1.64 -8.73 -3.80
CA PHE A 160 1.39 -8.18 -5.14
C PHE A 160 2.07 -8.96 -6.26
N GLY A 161 3.14 -9.71 -5.94
CA GLY A 161 3.98 -10.31 -6.96
C GLY A 161 4.76 -9.27 -7.78
N THR A 162 5.05 -8.09 -7.18
CA THR A 162 5.78 -6.96 -7.79
C THR A 162 7.06 -6.68 -7.01
N PRO A 163 8.11 -7.50 -7.17
CA PRO A 163 9.29 -7.46 -6.32
C PRO A 163 10.09 -6.15 -6.42
N LEU A 164 10.20 -5.54 -7.60
CA LEU A 164 10.95 -4.29 -7.75
C LEU A 164 10.17 -3.10 -7.16
N ALA A 165 8.87 -3.00 -7.43
CA ALA A 165 8.03 -1.99 -6.83
C ALA A 165 8.03 -2.09 -5.30
N ALA A 166 8.02 -3.31 -4.74
CA ALA A 166 8.06 -3.55 -3.30
C ALA A 166 9.31 -2.96 -2.63
N VAL A 167 10.48 -3.13 -3.28
CA VAL A 167 11.75 -2.55 -2.80
C VAL A 167 11.68 -1.03 -2.75
N PHE A 168 11.30 -0.43 -3.86
CA PHE A 168 11.26 1.04 -3.94
C PHE A 168 10.14 1.62 -3.07
N PHE A 169 9.02 0.91 -2.90
CA PHE A 169 7.98 1.34 -1.98
C PHE A 169 8.47 1.40 -0.54
N ALA A 170 9.15 0.36 -0.05
CA ALA A 170 9.71 0.37 1.29
C ALA A 170 10.72 1.52 1.49
N LEU A 171 11.51 1.85 0.46
CA LEU A 171 12.52 2.91 0.53
C LEU A 171 11.92 4.33 0.36
N GLU A 172 10.86 4.49 -0.43
CA GLU A 172 10.26 5.81 -0.73
C GLU A 172 9.19 6.21 0.28
N VAL A 173 8.38 5.25 0.77
CA VAL A 173 7.22 5.55 1.62
C VAL A 173 7.62 6.19 2.95
N VAL A 174 8.83 5.94 3.42
CA VAL A 174 9.36 6.49 4.67
C VAL A 174 9.75 7.95 4.49
N SER A 175 10.59 8.26 3.49
CA SER A 175 11.13 9.60 3.27
C SER A 175 11.24 9.92 1.79
N ILE A 176 10.61 11.02 1.37
CA ILE A 176 10.67 11.52 0.01
C ILE A 176 11.84 12.49 -0.12
N GLY A 177 12.72 12.22 -1.12
CA GLY A 177 13.86 13.08 -1.41
C GLY A 177 15.20 12.58 -0.86
N VAL A 178 15.22 11.67 0.11
CA VAL A 178 16.43 10.95 0.52
C VAL A 178 16.17 9.46 0.45
N ARG A 179 17.08 8.72 -0.15
CA ARG A 179 16.98 7.28 -0.31
C ARG A 179 18.04 6.60 0.52
N TYR A 180 17.62 5.61 1.27
CA TYR A 180 18.52 4.72 1.99
C TYR A 180 19.12 3.69 1.02
N TYR A 181 20.07 4.13 0.15
CA TYR A 181 20.71 3.22 -0.83
C TYR A 181 21.43 2.04 -0.17
N SER A 182 21.84 2.17 1.09
CA SER A 182 22.35 1.03 1.89
C SER A 182 21.31 -0.08 2.05
N GLY A 183 20.02 0.26 2.02
CA GLY A 183 18.91 -0.69 2.06
C GLY A 183 18.59 -1.36 0.74
N LEU A 184 19.15 -0.88 -0.39
CA LEU A 184 18.76 -1.38 -1.72
C LEU A 184 19.05 -2.88 -1.87
N SER A 185 20.29 -3.30 -1.63
CA SER A 185 20.69 -4.72 -1.74
C SER A 185 19.94 -5.62 -0.76
N PRO A 186 19.82 -5.29 0.54
CA PRO A 186 19.02 -6.07 1.47
C PRO A 186 17.53 -6.18 1.08
N CYS A 187 16.89 -5.06 0.72
CA CYS A 187 15.48 -5.06 0.32
C CYS A 187 15.24 -5.84 -0.98
N ILE A 188 16.14 -5.75 -1.98
CA ILE A 188 16.05 -6.58 -3.22
C ILE A 188 16.11 -8.05 -2.85
N THR A 189 17.09 -8.45 -2.03
CA THR A 189 17.23 -9.87 -1.63
C THR A 189 15.98 -10.35 -0.89
N SER A 190 15.52 -9.60 0.10
CA SER A 190 14.34 -9.94 0.89
C SER A 190 13.08 -10.04 0.03
N SER A 191 12.87 -9.07 -0.86
CA SER A 191 11.73 -9.01 -1.79
C SER A 191 11.71 -10.18 -2.77
N LEU A 192 12.84 -10.47 -3.43
CA LEU A 192 12.94 -11.57 -4.39
C LEU A 192 12.78 -12.95 -3.73
N VAL A 193 13.35 -13.14 -2.55
CA VAL A 193 13.15 -14.38 -1.78
C VAL A 193 11.69 -14.52 -1.38
N ALA A 194 11.05 -13.48 -0.87
CA ALA A 194 9.63 -13.49 -0.50
C ALA A 194 8.73 -13.78 -1.71
N TYR A 195 9.02 -13.20 -2.86
CA TYR A 195 8.35 -13.49 -4.12
C TYR A 195 8.49 -14.96 -4.53
N ALA A 196 9.72 -15.51 -4.47
CA ALA A 196 9.95 -16.92 -4.76
C ALA A 196 9.21 -17.85 -3.80
N VAL A 197 9.09 -17.46 -2.52
CA VAL A 197 8.30 -18.21 -1.53
C VAL A 197 6.81 -18.12 -1.87
N SER A 198 6.27 -16.94 -2.18
CA SER A 198 4.83 -16.79 -2.51
C SER A 198 4.42 -17.61 -3.74
N LEU A 199 5.29 -17.70 -4.75
CA LEU A 199 5.04 -18.57 -5.90
C LEU A 199 4.93 -20.07 -5.52
N ARG A 200 5.67 -20.53 -4.49
CA ARG A 200 5.57 -21.92 -3.99
C ARG A 200 4.28 -22.17 -3.20
N PHE A 201 3.66 -21.11 -2.65
CA PHE A 201 2.33 -21.17 -2.06
C PHE A 201 1.21 -21.11 -3.12
N GLY A 202 1.55 -21.05 -4.41
CA GLY A 202 0.58 -20.97 -5.50
C GLY A 202 -0.02 -19.58 -5.73
N ILE A 203 0.59 -18.53 -5.16
CA ILE A 203 0.12 -17.16 -5.36
C ILE A 203 0.63 -16.64 -6.69
N GLU A 204 -0.30 -16.36 -7.61
CA GLU A 204 0.03 -15.80 -8.91
C GLU A 204 0.31 -14.30 -8.81
N PRO A 205 1.36 -13.79 -9.52
CA PRO A 205 1.61 -12.35 -9.60
C PRO A 205 0.43 -11.63 -10.25
N MET A 206 0.06 -10.49 -9.65
CA MET A 206 -0.97 -9.64 -10.21
C MET A 206 -0.46 -9.02 -11.53
N ARG A 207 -1.06 -9.39 -12.66
CA ARG A 207 -0.72 -8.87 -14.00
C ARG A 207 -1.98 -8.68 -14.81
N PHE A 208 -2.02 -7.59 -15.56
CA PHE A 208 -3.15 -7.25 -16.42
C PHE A 208 -2.65 -6.96 -17.83
N ALA A 209 -3.26 -7.60 -18.81
CA ALA A 209 -3.00 -7.31 -20.22
C ALA A 209 -3.69 -5.99 -20.61
N VAL A 210 -2.91 -4.93 -20.78
CA VAL A 210 -3.41 -3.60 -21.16
C VAL A 210 -2.71 -3.19 -22.44
N ALA A 211 -3.48 -2.97 -23.51
CA ALA A 211 -2.94 -2.49 -24.78
C ALA A 211 -2.66 -0.98 -24.69
N ALA A 212 -1.37 -0.62 -24.76
CA ALA A 212 -0.97 0.77 -24.84
C ALA A 212 -1.16 1.31 -26.28
N PRO A 213 -1.71 2.51 -26.49
CA PRO A 213 -1.78 3.14 -27.78
C PRO A 213 -0.39 3.61 -28.23
N GLU A 214 -0.23 3.93 -29.51
CA GLU A 214 1.01 4.54 -30.01
C GLU A 214 1.35 5.81 -29.22
N THR A 215 2.62 5.91 -28.82
CA THR A 215 3.11 7.01 -28.00
C THR A 215 3.41 8.23 -28.91
N GLY A 216 2.43 9.13 -29.03
CA GLY A 216 2.57 10.40 -29.73
C GLY A 216 2.40 11.60 -28.78
N ALA A 217 2.72 12.80 -29.26
CA ALA A 217 2.57 14.03 -28.46
C ALA A 217 1.13 14.23 -27.93
N LEU A 218 0.12 13.89 -28.72
CA LEU A 218 -1.28 13.99 -28.32
C LEU A 218 -1.63 13.00 -27.20
N THR A 219 -1.13 11.76 -27.28
CA THR A 219 -1.32 10.73 -26.25
C THR A 219 -0.67 11.17 -24.91
N LEU A 220 0.54 11.71 -24.97
CA LEU A 220 1.22 12.25 -23.78
C LEU A 220 0.50 13.46 -23.20
N ALA A 221 -0.02 14.37 -24.03
CA ALA A 221 -0.81 15.51 -23.56
C ALA A 221 -2.11 15.05 -22.86
N ARG A 222 -2.82 14.08 -23.45
CA ARG A 222 -4.03 13.49 -22.83
C ARG A 222 -3.72 12.79 -21.50
N ALA A 223 -2.61 12.06 -21.43
CA ALA A 223 -2.14 11.42 -20.20
C ALA A 223 -1.80 12.46 -19.12
N ALA A 224 -1.18 13.59 -19.48
CA ALA A 224 -0.92 14.69 -18.55
C ALA A 224 -2.20 15.34 -18.02
N VAL A 225 -3.22 15.54 -18.88
CA VAL A 225 -4.53 16.05 -18.44
C VAL A 225 -5.22 15.06 -17.50
N LEU A 226 -5.19 13.76 -17.81
CA LEU A 226 -5.72 12.73 -16.92
C LEU A 226 -5.02 12.75 -15.56
N ALA A 227 -3.69 12.94 -15.54
CA ALA A 227 -2.91 13.00 -14.32
C ALA A 227 -3.27 14.18 -13.41
N LEU A 228 -3.67 15.33 -13.96
CA LEU A 228 -4.21 16.45 -13.18
C LEU A 228 -5.50 16.03 -12.45
N GLY A 229 -6.39 15.32 -13.14
CA GLY A 229 -7.57 14.73 -12.52
C GLY A 229 -7.22 13.72 -11.42
N CYS A 230 -6.25 12.83 -11.67
CA CYS A 230 -5.75 11.89 -10.67
C CYS A 230 -5.20 12.59 -9.41
N ALA A 231 -4.45 13.68 -9.59
CA ALA A 231 -3.94 14.48 -8.47
C ALA A 231 -5.09 15.06 -7.62
N LEU A 232 -6.13 15.59 -8.25
CA LEU A 232 -7.30 16.13 -7.53
C LEU A 232 -8.06 15.03 -6.77
N VAL A 233 -8.27 13.87 -7.42
CA VAL A 233 -8.94 12.73 -6.78
C VAL A 233 -8.08 12.16 -5.64
N SER A 234 -6.75 12.14 -5.77
CA SER A 234 -5.86 11.71 -4.68
C SER A 234 -5.95 12.62 -3.46
N ILE A 235 -5.97 13.95 -3.67
CA ILE A 235 -6.18 14.92 -2.60
C ILE A 235 -7.55 14.70 -1.93
N LEU A 236 -8.61 14.52 -2.72
CA LEU A 236 -9.95 14.26 -2.21
C LEU A 236 -9.97 13.01 -1.34
N PHE A 237 -9.34 11.92 -1.80
CA PHE A 237 -9.35 10.66 -1.07
C PHE A 237 -8.56 10.77 0.26
N CYS A 238 -7.36 11.34 0.26
CA CYS A 238 -6.58 11.57 1.48
C CYS A 238 -7.37 12.44 2.48
N GLU A 239 -7.96 13.54 2.02
CA GLU A 239 -8.78 14.42 2.88
C GLU A 239 -10.00 13.70 3.44
N MET A 240 -10.69 12.89 2.64
CA MET A 240 -11.84 12.13 3.10
C MET A 240 -11.46 11.09 4.16
N LEU A 241 -10.33 10.39 3.98
CA LEU A 241 -9.84 9.44 4.98
C LEU A 241 -9.55 10.15 6.32
N HIS A 242 -8.69 11.16 6.30
CA HIS A 242 -8.27 11.85 7.52
C HIS A 242 -9.41 12.61 8.20
N ARG A 243 -10.27 13.30 7.42
CA ARG A 243 -11.42 14.01 8.00
C ARG A 243 -12.46 13.08 8.58
N THR A 244 -12.71 11.92 7.93
CA THR A 244 -13.68 10.95 8.45
C THR A 244 -13.17 10.35 9.75
N GLU A 245 -11.88 9.99 9.85
CA GLU A 245 -11.26 9.49 11.07
C GLU A 245 -11.42 10.53 12.21
N HIS A 246 -10.98 11.75 12.00
CA HIS A 246 -11.13 12.83 13.00
C HIS A 246 -12.58 13.13 13.39
N LEU A 247 -13.50 13.10 12.42
CA LEU A 247 -14.91 13.38 12.67
C LEU A 247 -15.53 12.28 13.52
N THR A 248 -15.28 11.01 13.17
CA THR A 248 -15.84 9.85 13.88
C THR A 248 -15.30 9.77 15.30
N GLU A 249 -14.00 10.06 15.52
CA GLU A 249 -13.39 10.13 16.85
C GLU A 249 -13.97 11.24 17.72
N ARG A 250 -14.26 12.39 17.11
CA ARG A 250 -14.88 13.52 17.84
C ARG A 250 -16.34 13.26 18.21
N LEU A 251 -17.10 12.63 17.29
CA LEU A 251 -18.53 12.34 17.49
C LEU A 251 -18.77 11.17 18.44
N VAL A 252 -17.94 10.11 18.33
CA VAL A 252 -18.11 8.87 19.09
C VAL A 252 -16.80 8.48 19.76
N LYS A 253 -16.62 8.92 20.99
CA LYS A 253 -15.39 8.68 21.78
C LYS A 253 -15.20 7.21 22.18
N ASN A 254 -16.29 6.44 22.24
CA ASN A 254 -16.22 5.00 22.56
C ASN A 254 -15.89 4.21 21.29
N ASP A 255 -14.70 3.61 21.25
CA ASP A 255 -14.20 2.86 20.08
C ASP A 255 -15.14 1.72 19.68
N TYR A 256 -15.72 1.01 20.65
CA TYR A 256 -16.66 -0.08 20.38
C TYR A 256 -17.93 0.42 19.69
N LEU A 257 -18.50 1.50 20.21
CA LEU A 257 -19.69 2.11 19.63
C LEU A 257 -19.38 2.70 18.24
N ARG A 258 -18.21 3.34 18.08
CA ARG A 258 -17.77 3.89 16.80
C ARG A 258 -17.65 2.81 15.73
N ALA A 259 -16.99 1.69 16.04
CA ALA A 259 -16.86 0.56 15.13
C ALA A 259 -18.21 -0.11 14.82
N PHE A 260 -19.08 -0.25 15.81
CA PHE A 260 -20.44 -0.77 15.61
C PHE A 260 -21.26 0.11 14.67
N LEU A 261 -21.32 1.41 14.92
CA LEU A 261 -22.05 2.37 14.10
C LEU A 261 -21.46 2.48 12.69
N GLY A 262 -20.12 2.42 12.59
CA GLY A 262 -19.43 2.37 11.28
C GLY A 262 -19.85 1.16 10.46
N GLY A 263 -19.92 -0.03 11.07
CA GLY A 263 -20.43 -1.23 10.42
C GLY A 263 -21.89 -1.09 9.97
N CYS A 264 -22.76 -0.52 10.80
CA CYS A 264 -24.14 -0.21 10.40
C CYS A 264 -24.21 0.76 9.23
N LEU A 265 -23.37 1.80 9.23
CA LEU A 265 -23.32 2.79 8.15
C LEU A 265 -22.85 2.18 6.84
N VAL A 266 -21.83 1.31 6.85
CA VAL A 266 -21.36 0.61 5.63
C VAL A 266 -22.47 -0.30 5.08
N ILE A 267 -23.24 -0.99 5.95
CA ILE A 267 -24.39 -1.78 5.51
C ILE A 267 -25.43 -0.88 4.86
N ALA A 268 -25.79 0.23 5.50
CA ALA A 268 -26.75 1.19 4.95
C ALA A 268 -26.30 1.73 3.59
N LEU A 269 -25.04 2.11 3.44
CA LEU A 269 -24.44 2.53 2.17
C LEU A 269 -24.52 1.43 1.10
N THR A 270 -24.26 0.17 1.48
CA THR A 270 -24.35 -0.98 0.55
C THR A 270 -25.78 -1.18 0.05
N LEU A 271 -26.76 -1.07 0.93
CA LEU A 271 -28.19 -1.19 0.57
C LEU A 271 -28.64 -0.03 -0.31
N LEU A 272 -28.19 1.19 -0.03
CA LEU A 272 -28.47 2.38 -0.85
C LEU A 272 -27.83 2.30 -2.24
N ALA A 273 -26.59 1.78 -2.32
CA ALA A 273 -25.92 1.58 -3.60
C ALA A 273 -26.54 0.45 -4.44
N GLY A 274 -27.34 -0.42 -3.84
CA GLY A 274 -27.99 -1.54 -4.52
C GLY A 274 -27.02 -2.61 -5.07
N CYS A 275 -25.74 -2.52 -4.72
CA CYS A 275 -24.71 -3.47 -5.15
C CYS A 275 -23.62 -3.61 -4.09
N ARG A 276 -22.77 -4.65 -4.21
CA ARG A 276 -21.66 -4.95 -3.29
C ARG A 276 -20.29 -4.65 -3.89
N ASP A 277 -20.23 -3.92 -4.98
CA ASP A 277 -19.01 -3.61 -5.73
C ASP A 277 -17.99 -2.84 -4.87
N TYR A 278 -18.47 -2.07 -3.90
CA TYR A 278 -17.67 -1.19 -3.04
C TYR A 278 -17.20 -1.84 -1.74
N ASN A 279 -17.70 -3.05 -1.42
CA ASN A 279 -17.28 -3.82 -0.25
C ASN A 279 -15.97 -4.57 -0.52
N GLY A 280 -15.16 -4.78 0.54
CA GLY A 280 -13.86 -5.44 0.45
C GLY A 280 -12.88 -4.69 -0.45
N ALA A 281 -11.96 -5.41 -1.07
CA ALA A 281 -10.93 -4.86 -1.97
C ALA A 281 -11.49 -4.39 -3.32
N GLY A 282 -12.48 -5.10 -3.88
CA GLY A 282 -13.12 -4.75 -5.16
C GLY A 282 -12.28 -5.12 -6.40
N GLY A 283 -11.50 -6.19 -6.32
CA GLY A 283 -10.61 -6.64 -7.41
C GLY A 283 -11.33 -6.89 -8.75
N HIS A 284 -12.58 -7.41 -8.71
CA HIS A 284 -13.39 -7.63 -9.91
C HIS A 284 -13.73 -6.31 -10.63
N VAL A 285 -13.95 -5.21 -9.90
CA VAL A 285 -14.22 -3.89 -10.49
C VAL A 285 -12.94 -3.30 -11.08
N ILE A 286 -11.79 -3.49 -10.43
CA ILE A 286 -10.48 -3.09 -10.97
C ILE A 286 -10.24 -3.81 -12.30
N ALA A 287 -10.45 -5.12 -12.34
CA ALA A 287 -10.29 -5.92 -13.57
C ALA A 287 -11.25 -5.47 -14.68
N ALA A 288 -12.51 -5.20 -14.34
CA ALA A 288 -13.49 -4.66 -15.30
C ALA A 288 -13.10 -3.30 -15.86
N ALA A 289 -12.58 -2.38 -15.01
CA ALA A 289 -12.10 -1.07 -15.43
C ALA A 289 -10.88 -1.17 -16.35
N LEU A 290 -9.93 -2.07 -16.05
CA LEU A 290 -8.80 -2.37 -16.94
C LEU A 290 -9.23 -3.05 -18.25
N GLY A 291 -10.36 -3.76 -18.24
CA GLY A 291 -11.06 -4.24 -19.45
C GLY A 291 -11.83 -3.13 -20.20
N GLY A 292 -11.81 -1.90 -19.72
CA GLY A 292 -12.44 -0.75 -20.36
C GLY A 292 -13.88 -0.45 -19.92
N THR A 293 -14.36 -1.06 -18.82
CA THR A 293 -15.74 -0.87 -18.35
C THR A 293 -15.75 -0.44 -16.88
N ALA A 294 -16.26 0.75 -16.60
CA ALA A 294 -16.44 1.25 -15.24
C ALA A 294 -17.69 2.13 -15.12
N LYS A 295 -18.35 2.07 -13.95
CA LYS A 295 -19.41 3.03 -13.61
C LYS A 295 -18.76 4.37 -13.27
N PRO A 296 -19.22 5.51 -13.82
CA PRO A 296 -18.59 6.81 -13.60
C PRO A 296 -18.54 7.23 -12.13
N GLU A 297 -19.54 6.86 -11.32
CA GLU A 297 -19.64 7.17 -9.90
C GLU A 297 -18.81 6.25 -9.00
N ALA A 298 -18.28 5.15 -9.53
CA ALA A 298 -17.65 4.10 -8.73
C ALA A 298 -16.49 4.59 -7.89
N PHE A 299 -15.66 5.48 -8.43
CA PHE A 299 -14.51 6.03 -7.69
C PHE A 299 -14.94 6.85 -6.45
N LEU A 300 -16.03 7.65 -6.55
CA LEU A 300 -16.54 8.44 -5.43
C LEU A 300 -17.14 7.54 -4.33
N LEU A 301 -17.96 6.57 -4.74
CA LEU A 301 -18.56 5.64 -3.80
C LEU A 301 -17.48 4.83 -3.07
N LYS A 302 -16.45 4.36 -3.77
CA LYS A 302 -15.33 3.64 -3.12
C LYS A 302 -14.60 4.51 -2.10
N ILE A 303 -14.37 5.79 -2.39
CA ILE A 303 -13.78 6.75 -1.43
C ILE A 303 -14.62 6.81 -0.16
N VAL A 304 -15.94 6.99 -0.29
CA VAL A 304 -16.86 7.09 0.86
C VAL A 304 -16.86 5.79 1.68
N PHE A 305 -17.03 4.63 1.02
CA PHE A 305 -17.06 3.34 1.70
C PHE A 305 -15.77 3.06 2.46
N THR A 306 -14.62 3.36 1.85
CA THR A 306 -13.31 3.15 2.47
C THR A 306 -13.07 4.13 3.63
N ALA A 307 -13.40 5.41 3.44
CA ALA A 307 -13.26 6.42 4.48
C ALA A 307 -14.11 6.08 5.72
N VAL A 308 -15.35 5.64 5.53
CA VAL A 308 -16.22 5.21 6.64
C VAL A 308 -15.68 3.95 7.30
N THR A 309 -15.27 2.95 6.52
CA THR A 309 -14.74 1.69 7.07
C THR A 309 -13.51 1.96 7.95
N LEU A 310 -12.47 2.57 7.39
CA LEU A 310 -11.21 2.78 8.11
C LEU A 310 -11.35 3.86 9.20
N GLY A 311 -12.05 4.94 8.91
CA GLY A 311 -12.28 6.03 9.87
C GLY A 311 -13.13 5.63 11.07
N CYS A 312 -13.91 4.56 11.01
CA CYS A 312 -14.64 4.01 12.17
C CYS A 312 -13.85 2.96 12.95
N GLY A 313 -12.60 2.69 12.60
CA GLY A 313 -11.68 1.83 13.36
C GLY A 313 -11.55 0.39 12.87
N PHE A 314 -12.15 0.04 11.73
CA PHE A 314 -11.85 -1.22 11.04
C PHE A 314 -10.39 -1.23 10.58
N LYS A 315 -9.83 -2.41 10.40
CA LYS A 315 -8.43 -2.60 10.03
C LYS A 315 -8.31 -3.17 8.62
N GLY A 316 -7.32 -2.69 7.90
CA GLY A 316 -7.04 -3.04 6.51
C GLY A 316 -6.06 -2.04 5.91
N GLY A 317 -5.95 -2.01 4.57
CA GLY A 317 -5.07 -1.10 3.84
C GLY A 317 -5.85 -0.16 2.91
N GLU A 318 -5.24 0.97 2.60
CA GLU A 318 -5.77 2.00 1.71
C GLU A 318 -5.31 1.81 0.25
N ILE A 319 -4.29 0.98 0.01
CA ILE A 319 -3.62 0.87 -1.29
C ILE A 319 -4.52 0.24 -2.35
N VAL A 320 -5.17 -0.92 -2.09
CA VAL A 320 -6.09 -1.50 -3.10
C VAL A 320 -7.31 -0.62 -3.34
N PRO A 321 -7.95 0.00 -2.34
CA PRO A 321 -8.92 1.07 -2.59
C PRO A 321 -8.39 2.20 -3.48
N THR A 322 -7.11 2.58 -3.35
CA THR A 322 -6.47 3.55 -4.26
C THR A 322 -6.42 3.03 -5.70
N LEU A 323 -6.05 1.75 -5.90
CA LEU A 323 -6.06 1.14 -7.24
C LEU A 323 -7.47 1.09 -7.82
N PHE A 324 -8.48 0.78 -7.00
CA PHE A 324 -9.89 0.79 -7.41
C PHE A 324 -10.33 2.19 -7.86
N VAL A 325 -10.10 3.21 -7.04
CA VAL A 325 -10.45 4.60 -7.35
C VAL A 325 -9.72 5.05 -8.60
N GLY A 326 -8.42 4.73 -8.71
CA GLY A 326 -7.60 5.07 -9.87
C GLY A 326 -8.09 4.42 -11.16
N SER A 327 -8.36 3.11 -11.13
CA SER A 327 -8.83 2.38 -12.32
C SER A 327 -10.19 2.88 -12.80
N THR A 328 -11.15 3.06 -11.90
CA THR A 328 -12.50 3.49 -12.25
C THR A 328 -12.56 4.94 -12.69
N PHE A 329 -11.84 5.84 -12.02
CA PHE A 329 -11.69 7.24 -12.45
C PHE A 329 -10.97 7.32 -13.80
N GLY A 330 -9.84 6.62 -13.94
CA GLY A 330 -9.04 6.60 -15.16
C GLY A 330 -9.84 6.08 -16.36
N CYS A 331 -10.60 4.99 -16.19
CA CYS A 331 -11.47 4.42 -17.21
C CYS A 331 -12.53 5.45 -17.67
N ALA A 332 -13.26 6.06 -16.72
CA ALA A 332 -14.33 7.00 -17.03
C ALA A 332 -13.80 8.32 -17.62
N ALA A 333 -12.81 8.94 -17.01
CA ALA A 333 -12.25 10.21 -17.47
C ALA A 333 -11.43 10.06 -18.76
N GLY A 334 -10.71 8.95 -18.92
CA GLY A 334 -9.90 8.69 -20.10
C GLY A 334 -10.73 8.52 -21.38
N ALA A 335 -11.92 7.91 -21.27
CA ALA A 335 -12.84 7.82 -22.39
C ALA A 335 -13.24 9.21 -22.92
N LEU A 336 -13.45 10.18 -22.02
CA LEU A 336 -13.76 11.57 -22.39
C LEU A 336 -12.56 12.28 -23.07
N LEU A 337 -11.35 11.86 -22.76
CA LEU A 337 -10.12 12.38 -23.34
C LEU A 337 -9.73 11.66 -24.67
N GLY A 338 -10.49 10.65 -25.09
CA GLY A 338 -10.20 9.84 -26.27
C GLY A 338 -8.97 8.93 -26.10
N LEU A 339 -8.68 8.49 -24.86
CA LEU A 339 -7.75 7.42 -24.57
C LEU A 339 -8.48 6.07 -24.56
N PRO A 340 -7.83 4.95 -24.94
CA PRO A 340 -8.41 3.63 -24.74
C PRO A 340 -8.75 3.43 -23.26
N ALA A 341 -10.00 3.08 -22.94
CA ALA A 341 -10.52 3.12 -21.56
C ALA A 341 -9.73 2.22 -20.60
N GLY A 342 -9.33 1.01 -21.03
CA GLY A 342 -8.50 0.11 -20.22
C GLY A 342 -7.09 0.67 -19.96
N PHE A 343 -6.47 1.30 -20.96
CA PHE A 343 -5.17 1.96 -20.79
C PHE A 343 -5.29 3.19 -19.88
N ALA A 344 -6.34 3.97 -20.02
CA ALA A 344 -6.61 5.11 -19.16
C ALA A 344 -6.88 4.66 -17.69
N ALA A 345 -7.48 3.49 -17.49
CA ALA A 345 -7.60 2.87 -16.16
C ALA A 345 -6.22 2.56 -15.55
N ALA A 346 -5.29 2.00 -16.33
CA ALA A 346 -3.92 1.78 -15.87
C ALA A 346 -3.19 3.10 -15.54
N LEU A 347 -3.34 4.13 -16.37
CA LEU A 347 -2.84 5.48 -16.09
C LEU A 347 -3.46 6.07 -14.82
N GLY A 348 -4.75 5.85 -14.61
CA GLY A 348 -5.47 6.27 -13.41
C GLY A 348 -4.92 5.61 -12.14
N ILE A 349 -4.65 4.29 -12.18
CA ILE A 349 -3.97 3.57 -11.10
C ILE A 349 -2.61 4.20 -10.81
N THR A 350 -1.79 4.39 -11.85
CA THR A 350 -0.45 4.99 -11.75
C THR A 350 -0.49 6.37 -11.08
N GLY A 351 -1.35 7.26 -11.59
CA GLY A 351 -1.45 8.63 -11.11
C GLY A 351 -2.00 8.75 -9.70
N LEU A 352 -3.05 7.97 -9.39
CA LEU A 352 -3.64 8.01 -8.06
C LEU A 352 -2.71 7.42 -7.00
N PHE A 353 -2.09 6.28 -7.30
CA PHE A 353 -1.10 5.68 -6.39
C PHE A 353 0.05 6.65 -6.12
N CYS A 354 0.58 7.31 -7.17
CA CYS A 354 1.63 8.30 -7.05
C CYS A 354 1.21 9.50 -6.19
N GLY A 355 0.02 10.06 -6.45
CA GLY A 355 -0.49 11.23 -5.73
C GLY A 355 -0.78 10.96 -4.26
N MET A 356 -1.26 9.77 -3.91
CA MET A 356 -1.61 9.39 -2.54
C MET A 356 -0.42 8.93 -1.71
N THR A 357 0.53 8.21 -2.31
CA THR A 357 1.69 7.67 -1.59
C THR A 357 2.92 8.56 -1.64
N ASN A 358 2.94 9.52 -2.57
CA ASN A 358 4.10 10.35 -2.88
C ASN A 358 5.35 9.55 -3.31
N CYS A 359 5.16 8.36 -3.90
CA CYS A 359 6.22 7.44 -4.30
C CYS A 359 6.32 7.34 -5.84
N PRO A 360 6.91 8.31 -6.55
CA PRO A 360 6.89 8.35 -8.02
C PRO A 360 7.65 7.21 -8.68
N ILE A 361 8.79 6.77 -8.13
CA ILE A 361 9.54 5.65 -8.70
C ILE A 361 8.80 4.34 -8.49
N THR A 362 8.28 4.12 -7.29
CA THR A 362 7.43 2.97 -7.01
C THR A 362 6.23 2.92 -7.95
N SER A 363 5.56 4.06 -8.18
CA SER A 363 4.39 4.15 -9.05
C SER A 363 4.72 3.80 -10.50
N LEU A 364 5.88 4.21 -10.99
CA LEU A 364 6.37 3.83 -12.31
C LEU A 364 6.66 2.33 -12.39
N LEU A 365 7.38 1.79 -11.40
CA LEU A 365 7.77 0.38 -11.38
C LEU A 365 6.56 -0.55 -11.22
N ILE A 366 5.63 -0.22 -10.31
CA ILE A 366 4.42 -1.04 -10.14
C ILE A 366 3.58 -1.05 -11.42
N SER A 367 3.53 0.06 -12.16
CA SER A 367 2.83 0.13 -13.43
C SER A 367 3.47 -0.77 -14.49
N VAL A 368 4.81 -0.81 -14.55
CA VAL A 368 5.52 -1.71 -15.47
C VAL A 368 5.33 -3.18 -15.06
N GLU A 369 5.38 -3.49 -13.76
CA GLU A 369 5.22 -4.88 -13.28
C GLU A 369 3.77 -5.38 -13.45
N LEU A 370 2.76 -4.48 -13.32
CA LEU A 370 1.34 -4.84 -13.47
C LEU A 370 0.86 -4.83 -14.94
N PHE A 371 1.31 -3.88 -15.75
CA PHE A 371 0.71 -3.59 -17.07
C PHE A 371 1.69 -3.76 -18.24
N GLY A 372 2.97 -4.02 -17.96
CA GLY A 372 4.02 -4.06 -18.98
C GLY A 372 4.66 -2.71 -19.28
N ALA A 373 5.72 -2.74 -20.08
CA ALA A 373 6.56 -1.56 -20.37
C ALA A 373 6.07 -0.71 -21.55
N ASP A 374 5.09 -1.16 -22.32
CA ASP A 374 4.66 -0.49 -23.55
C ASP A 374 4.11 0.92 -23.30
N GLY A 375 3.51 1.15 -22.10
CA GLY A 375 3.02 2.46 -21.67
C GLY A 375 4.02 3.31 -20.89
N LEU A 376 5.30 2.94 -20.82
CA LEU A 376 6.31 3.52 -19.91
C LEU A 376 6.36 5.06 -19.94
N LEU A 377 6.38 5.68 -21.13
CA LEU A 377 6.44 7.14 -21.24
C LEU A 377 5.17 7.82 -20.72
N CYS A 378 4.01 7.21 -20.94
CA CYS A 378 2.75 7.71 -20.39
C CYS A 378 2.72 7.56 -18.86
N TYR A 379 3.18 6.42 -18.32
CA TYR A 379 3.30 6.22 -16.86
C TYR A 379 4.24 7.27 -16.25
N ALA A 380 5.38 7.55 -16.88
CA ALA A 380 6.33 8.54 -16.39
C ALA A 380 5.72 9.96 -16.36
N VAL A 381 5.00 10.37 -17.42
CA VAL A 381 4.32 11.66 -17.48
C VAL A 381 3.24 11.74 -16.39
N VAL A 382 2.45 10.68 -16.23
CA VAL A 382 1.39 10.63 -15.21
C VAL A 382 1.96 10.70 -13.80
N CYS A 383 3.04 9.96 -13.52
CA CYS A 383 3.76 10.05 -12.25
C CYS A 383 4.27 11.46 -11.97
N ALA A 384 4.96 12.08 -12.95
CA ALA A 384 5.55 13.41 -12.79
C ALA A 384 4.49 14.47 -12.49
N VAL A 385 3.40 14.50 -13.27
CA VAL A 385 2.32 15.49 -13.10
C VAL A 385 1.54 15.24 -11.81
N SER A 386 1.15 14.00 -11.54
CA SER A 386 0.38 13.67 -10.33
C SER A 386 1.19 13.93 -9.06
N TYR A 387 2.49 13.59 -9.04
CA TYR A 387 3.38 13.86 -7.92
C TYR A 387 3.46 15.34 -7.56
N VAL A 388 3.65 16.20 -8.55
CA VAL A 388 3.75 17.64 -8.33
C VAL A 388 2.40 18.23 -7.92
N CYS A 389 1.32 17.87 -8.64
CA CYS A 389 0.00 18.47 -8.46
C CYS A 389 -0.77 17.95 -7.23
N SER A 390 -0.39 16.80 -6.64
CA SER A 390 -0.95 16.34 -5.36
C SER A 390 -0.46 17.16 -4.15
N GLY A 391 0.51 18.04 -4.32
CA GLY A 391 1.06 18.87 -3.25
C GLY A 391 1.71 18.02 -2.15
N TYR A 392 1.48 18.39 -0.91
CA TYR A 392 2.03 17.71 0.27
C TYR A 392 0.99 16.84 0.99
N ARG A 393 -0.06 16.41 0.29
CA ARG A 393 -1.06 15.48 0.80
C ARG A 393 -0.57 14.05 0.63
N GLY A 394 -0.93 13.17 1.57
CA GLY A 394 -0.54 11.76 1.51
C GLY A 394 -1.34 10.88 2.45
N LEU A 395 -1.24 9.56 2.27
CA LEU A 395 -1.91 8.57 3.12
C LEU A 395 -1.34 8.52 4.54
N TYR A 396 -0.03 8.74 4.68
CA TYR A 396 0.71 8.46 5.91
C TYR A 396 1.29 9.73 6.49
N SER A 397 0.72 10.22 7.58
CA SER A 397 1.16 11.47 8.24
C SER A 397 2.60 11.40 8.80
N SER A 398 3.12 10.22 9.08
CA SER A 398 4.53 10.02 9.47
C SER A 398 5.52 10.04 8.31
N GLN A 399 5.06 10.06 7.06
CA GLN A 399 5.92 10.21 5.90
C GLN A 399 6.54 11.61 5.87
N THR A 400 7.85 11.71 5.66
CA THR A 400 8.55 13.00 5.57
C THR A 400 8.86 13.38 4.13
N ILE A 401 8.67 14.65 3.78
CA ILE A 401 9.08 15.24 2.51
C ILE A 401 10.25 16.17 2.79
N LEU A 402 11.44 15.75 2.38
CA LEU A 402 12.68 16.46 2.69
C LEU A 402 12.99 17.59 1.72
N TYR A 403 12.60 17.44 0.46
CA TYR A 403 12.79 18.45 -0.57
C TYR A 403 11.46 18.87 -1.17
N SER A 404 11.33 20.15 -1.48
CA SER A 404 10.14 20.70 -2.11
C SER A 404 9.89 20.03 -3.47
N LYS A 405 8.62 19.72 -3.75
CA LYS A 405 8.20 19.19 -5.06
C LYS A 405 8.29 20.22 -6.19
N LEU A 406 8.36 21.52 -5.85
CA LEU A 406 8.33 22.64 -6.80
C LEU A 406 9.70 23.30 -7.01
N ARG A 407 10.58 23.23 -6.01
CA ARG A 407 11.89 23.88 -6.02
C ARG A 407 12.94 22.96 -5.42
N ALA A 408 14.20 23.15 -5.80
CA ALA A 408 15.32 22.42 -5.21
C ALA A 408 15.68 23.00 -3.83
N GLU A 409 14.74 22.96 -2.89
CA GLU A 409 14.82 23.53 -1.55
C GLU A 409 14.53 22.45 -0.50
N PHE A 410 15.36 22.40 0.54
CA PHE A 410 15.17 21.51 1.67
C PHE A 410 14.10 22.08 2.60
N ILE A 411 13.03 21.32 2.86
CA ILE A 411 11.87 21.80 3.64
C ILE A 411 11.57 20.96 4.88
N ASN A 412 11.87 19.68 4.88
CA ASN A 412 11.65 18.71 5.97
C ASN A 412 10.27 18.86 6.64
N VAL A 413 9.22 18.54 5.92
CA VAL A 413 7.84 18.59 6.39
C VAL A 413 7.20 17.21 6.37
N HIS A 414 6.24 16.98 7.26
CA HIS A 414 5.39 15.79 7.20
C HIS A 414 4.27 15.96 6.16
N THR A 415 3.80 14.87 5.60
CA THR A 415 2.60 14.88 4.75
C THR A 415 1.37 15.26 5.59
N LYS A 416 0.41 15.89 4.92
CA LYS A 416 -0.83 16.38 5.54
C LYS A 416 -2.00 15.48 5.15
#